data_a1e23675b75749bf6bf79fd472fce109
#
_entry.id   a1e23675b75749bf6bf79fd472fce109
#
_cell.length_a   1.000
_cell.length_b   1.000
_cell.length_c   1.000
_cell.angle_alpha   90.00
_cell.angle_beta   90.00
_cell.angle_gamma   90.00
#
_symmetry.space_group_name_H-M   'P 1'
#
loop_
_entity.id
_entity.type
_entity.pdbx_description
1 polymer ?
#
loop_
_entity_poly.entity_id
_entity_poly.type
_entity_poly.pdbx_seq_one_letter_code
_entity_poly.pdbx_strand_id
1 'polypeptide(L)'
;VESGGRRAESGAADAIFRQHISDHAFYTHESAAYAFSFKGITMSLEGGVKGYVRSMDSQLPELPTELPGLTDNVVSINYFNIYATPKLEYWLRRVNISLNLPVSYAHYTFDKAIANRDEAYFSPSLSFNWKPNNRFSGTIRGGLGRSPMDLNKIHPGLIMTNYRTLYAGTEQFYNSSSQRVSASVSYKHTRHGIFANGMVIHSWSHLPYTMSQQLYGDYAVYSYADAKNDSKMLMAM
;
A
#
# COMPACT_ATOMS: atom_id res chain seq x y z
N VAL A 1 52.13 15.50 15.81
CA VAL A 1 52.39 14.78 14.53
C VAL A 1 51.21 15.09 13.62
N GLU A 2 51.36 16.07 12.73
CA GLU A 2 50.42 16.42 11.67
C GLU A 2 50.46 15.34 10.60
N SER A 3 49.34 14.67 10.34
CA SER A 3 49.16 13.85 9.14
C SER A 3 48.44 14.68 8.09
N GLY A 4 49.21 15.17 7.10
CA GLY A 4 48.69 15.86 5.94
C GLY A 4 47.85 14.95 5.07
N GLY A 5 46.54 15.11 5.12
CA GLY A 5 45.60 14.53 4.16
C GLY A 5 45.72 15.28 2.84
N ARG A 6 46.20 14.61 1.79
CA ARG A 6 46.11 15.08 0.40
C ARG A 6 44.65 15.25 -0.01
N ARG A 7 44.20 16.49 -0.17
CA ARG A 7 43.01 16.82 -0.93
C ARG A 7 43.27 16.46 -2.39
N ALA A 8 42.56 15.51 -2.92
CA ALA A 8 42.41 15.36 -4.37
C ALA A 8 41.55 16.53 -4.85
N GLU A 9 42.11 17.49 -5.53
CA GLU A 9 41.37 18.49 -6.29
C GLU A 9 40.79 17.80 -7.49
N SER A 10 39.57 17.24 -7.35
CA SER A 10 38.69 17.02 -8.47
C SER A 10 37.92 18.31 -8.69
N GLY A 11 38.17 18.97 -9.81
CA GLY A 11 37.56 20.25 -10.20
C GLY A 11 36.06 20.13 -10.60
N ALA A 12 35.30 19.38 -9.86
CA ALA A 12 33.83 19.44 -9.85
C ALA A 12 33.48 20.35 -8.67
N ALA A 13 32.95 21.53 -8.95
CA ALA A 13 32.34 22.35 -7.92
C ALA A 13 31.37 21.47 -7.14
N ASP A 14 31.54 21.35 -5.83
CA ASP A 14 30.59 20.66 -4.95
C ASP A 14 29.25 21.40 -5.07
N ALA A 15 28.37 20.92 -5.94
CA ALA A 15 27.04 21.46 -6.10
C ALA A 15 26.26 21.14 -4.81
N ILE A 16 26.03 22.16 -4.00
CA ILE A 16 25.23 22.05 -2.79
C ILE A 16 23.76 22.17 -3.21
N PHE A 17 23.08 21.02 -3.28
CA PHE A 17 21.64 21.01 -3.53
C PHE A 17 20.90 21.38 -2.27
N ARG A 18 19.95 22.31 -2.41
CA ARG A 18 19.01 22.66 -1.37
C ARG A 18 17.61 22.37 -1.87
N GLN A 19 16.91 21.50 -1.20
CA GLN A 19 15.48 21.28 -1.42
C GLN A 19 14.70 21.91 -0.29
N HIS A 20 13.67 22.66 -0.65
CA HIS A 20 12.66 23.13 0.28
C HIS A 20 11.38 22.31 0.06
N ILE A 21 10.86 21.67 1.10
CA ILE A 21 9.60 20.92 1.06
C ILE A 21 8.70 21.43 2.16
N SER A 22 7.50 21.84 1.79
CA SER A 22 6.39 22.11 2.69
C SER A 22 5.26 21.16 2.37
N ASP A 23 4.93 20.27 3.29
CA ASP A 23 3.92 19.22 3.10
C ASP A 23 2.94 19.24 4.29
N HIS A 24 1.68 19.52 4.00
CA HIS A 24 0.60 19.60 4.97
C HIS A 24 -0.48 18.58 4.59
N ALA A 25 -0.81 17.69 5.51
CA ALA A 25 -1.87 16.72 5.32
C ALA A 25 -2.84 16.72 6.50
N PHE A 26 -4.12 16.64 6.19
CA PHE A 26 -5.19 16.45 7.14
C PHE A 26 -5.97 15.18 6.79
N TYR A 27 -6.21 14.34 7.77
CA TYR A 27 -6.97 13.10 7.63
C TYR A 27 -8.10 13.06 8.66
N THR A 28 -9.29 12.68 8.21
CA THR A 28 -10.43 12.39 9.08
C THR A 28 -11.04 11.03 8.74
N HIS A 29 -11.54 10.34 9.77
CA HIS A 29 -12.23 9.07 9.62
C HIS A 29 -13.31 8.96 10.70
N GLU A 30 -14.55 8.90 10.25
CA GLU A 30 -15.73 8.73 11.07
C GLU A 30 -16.41 7.44 10.69
N SER A 31 -16.74 6.60 11.68
CA SER A 31 -17.43 5.32 11.42
C SER A 31 -18.43 5.00 12.51
N ALA A 32 -19.44 4.22 12.12
CA ALA A 32 -20.39 3.60 13.03
C ALA A 32 -20.55 2.13 12.68
N ALA A 33 -20.69 1.29 13.68
CA ALA A 33 -20.87 -0.13 13.52
C ALA A 33 -22.08 -0.62 14.32
N TYR A 34 -22.82 -1.55 13.72
CA TYR A 34 -23.92 -2.25 14.35
C TYR A 34 -23.77 -3.75 14.16
N ALA A 35 -24.04 -4.51 15.21
CA ALA A 35 -23.98 -5.97 15.15
C ALA A 35 -25.24 -6.58 15.76
N PHE A 36 -25.71 -7.64 15.12
CA PHE A 36 -26.88 -8.44 15.53
C PHE A 36 -26.52 -9.92 15.50
N SER A 37 -26.89 -10.65 16.54
CA SER A 37 -26.62 -12.09 16.65
C SER A 37 -27.91 -12.86 16.91
N PHE A 38 -28.13 -13.94 16.12
CA PHE A 38 -29.27 -14.82 16.25
C PHE A 38 -28.90 -16.26 15.88
N LYS A 39 -29.16 -17.21 16.76
CA LYS A 39 -28.97 -18.66 16.55
C LYS A 39 -27.63 -19.06 15.92
N GLY A 40 -26.51 -18.47 16.38
CA GLY A 40 -25.17 -18.78 15.89
C GLY A 40 -24.78 -18.02 14.60
N ILE A 41 -25.64 -17.15 14.09
CA ILE A 41 -25.34 -16.20 13.03
C ILE A 41 -25.13 -14.83 13.65
N THR A 42 -24.02 -14.20 13.34
CA THR A 42 -23.75 -12.79 13.66
C THR A 42 -23.63 -12.01 12.37
N MET A 43 -24.45 -11.00 12.23
CA MET A 43 -24.37 -10.03 11.14
C MET A 43 -23.88 -8.72 11.71
N SER A 44 -22.88 -8.13 11.13
CA SER A 44 -22.42 -6.79 11.46
C SER A 44 -22.29 -5.94 10.22
N LEU A 45 -22.57 -4.67 10.38
CA LEU A 45 -22.38 -3.66 9.35
C LEU A 45 -21.60 -2.51 9.97
N GLU A 46 -20.44 -2.24 9.43
CA GLU A 46 -19.70 -1.02 9.70
C GLU A 46 -19.84 -0.11 8.47
N GLY A 47 -20.13 1.15 8.69
CA GLY A 47 -20.18 2.16 7.65
C GLY A 47 -19.50 3.44 8.10
N GLY A 48 -18.92 4.16 7.17
CA GLY A 48 -18.22 5.38 7.54
C GLY A 48 -17.75 6.19 6.33
N VAL A 49 -17.11 7.29 6.69
CA VAL A 49 -16.52 8.24 5.73
C VAL A 49 -15.06 8.50 6.09
N LYS A 50 -14.24 8.70 5.06
CA LYS A 50 -12.83 9.08 5.19
C LYS A 50 -12.60 10.31 4.35
N GLY A 51 -11.91 11.28 4.90
CA GLY A 51 -11.45 12.47 4.21
C GLY A 51 -9.94 12.63 4.32
N TYR A 52 -9.33 13.06 3.25
CA TYR A 52 -7.90 13.36 3.22
C TYR A 52 -7.68 14.57 2.33
N VAL A 53 -6.97 15.55 2.86
CA VAL A 53 -6.57 16.75 2.13
C VAL A 53 -5.07 16.89 2.30
N ARG A 54 -4.36 17.05 1.20
CA ARG A 54 -2.91 17.25 1.22
C ARG A 54 -2.56 18.41 0.30
N SER A 55 -1.65 19.26 0.77
CA SER A 55 -0.99 20.27 -0.03
C SER A 55 0.51 20.15 0.16
N MET A 56 1.22 19.93 -0.93
CA MET A 56 2.67 19.83 -0.96
C MET A 56 3.23 20.86 -1.92
N ASP A 57 4.20 21.62 -1.44
CA ASP A 57 5.05 22.51 -2.24
C ASP A 57 6.51 22.07 -2.04
N SER A 58 7.18 21.73 -3.13
CA SER A 58 8.57 21.33 -3.10
C SER A 58 9.32 22.02 -4.21
N GLN A 59 10.43 22.68 -3.85
CA GLN A 59 11.30 23.41 -4.77
C GLN A 59 12.72 22.86 -4.70
N LEU A 60 13.27 22.57 -5.86
CA LEU A 60 14.64 22.11 -6.04
C LEU A 60 15.36 23.04 -7.03
N PRO A 61 15.81 24.25 -6.59
CA PRO A 61 16.20 25.33 -7.47
C PRO A 61 17.49 25.09 -8.27
N GLU A 62 18.33 24.16 -7.84
CA GLU A 62 19.62 23.87 -8.47
C GLU A 62 19.71 22.40 -8.86
N LEU A 63 19.25 22.06 -10.06
CA LEU A 63 19.53 20.76 -10.68
C LEU A 63 20.69 20.88 -11.66
N PRO A 64 21.57 19.85 -11.76
CA PRO A 64 22.45 19.74 -12.90
C PRO A 64 21.67 19.78 -14.20
N THR A 65 22.17 20.52 -15.19
CA THR A 65 21.49 20.74 -16.48
C THR A 65 21.16 19.45 -17.25
N GLU A 66 21.73 18.33 -16.81
CA GLU A 66 21.57 17.01 -17.44
C GLU A 66 20.39 16.20 -16.88
N LEU A 67 19.78 16.64 -15.74
CA LEU A 67 18.70 15.90 -15.12
C LEU A 67 17.36 16.29 -15.77
N PRO A 68 16.61 15.30 -16.30
CA PRO A 68 15.28 15.55 -16.82
C PRO A 68 14.27 15.68 -15.68
N GLY A 69 13.39 16.65 -15.74
CA GLY A 69 12.27 16.76 -14.81
C GLY A 69 11.99 18.19 -14.37
N LEU A 70 10.85 18.34 -13.74
CA LEU A 70 10.42 19.59 -13.12
C LEU A 70 11.07 19.76 -11.76
N THR A 71 11.54 20.97 -11.48
CA THR A 71 12.16 21.33 -10.20
C THR A 71 11.14 21.72 -9.15
N ASP A 72 9.95 22.12 -9.58
CA ASP A 72 8.89 22.58 -8.72
C ASP A 72 7.73 21.60 -8.69
N ASN A 73 7.32 21.24 -7.48
CA ASN A 73 6.16 20.40 -7.24
C ASN A 73 5.14 21.16 -6.42
N VAL A 74 4.05 21.55 -7.03
CA VAL A 74 2.87 22.06 -6.33
C VAL A 74 1.77 21.04 -6.54
N VAL A 75 1.38 20.35 -5.48
CA VAL A 75 0.40 19.26 -5.52
C VAL A 75 -0.66 19.50 -4.46
N SER A 76 -1.92 19.49 -4.87
CA SER A 76 -3.05 19.42 -3.96
C SER A 76 -3.89 18.20 -4.29
N ILE A 77 -4.14 17.38 -3.28
CA ILE A 77 -4.91 16.14 -3.40
C ILE A 77 -6.01 16.18 -2.35
N ASN A 78 -7.26 16.08 -2.81
CA ASN A 78 -8.42 15.88 -1.96
C ASN A 78 -8.97 14.47 -2.24
N TYR A 79 -9.24 13.75 -1.18
CA TYR A 79 -9.80 12.42 -1.24
C TYR A 79 -10.98 12.32 -0.29
N PHE A 80 -12.10 11.85 -0.81
CA PHE A 80 -13.28 11.55 -0.04
C PHE A 80 -13.74 10.12 -0.34
N ASN A 81 -14.00 9.35 0.70
CA ASN A 81 -14.40 7.95 0.57
C ASN A 81 -15.57 7.64 1.50
N ILE A 82 -16.59 7.02 0.94
CA ILE A 82 -17.70 6.41 1.70
C ILE A 82 -17.53 4.90 1.61
N TYR A 83 -17.66 4.22 2.73
CA TYR A 83 -17.54 2.78 2.75
C TYR A 83 -18.60 2.10 3.61
N ALA A 84 -18.86 0.84 3.26
CA ALA A 84 -19.67 -0.07 4.05
C ALA A 84 -18.99 -1.45 4.07
N THR A 85 -18.96 -2.06 5.25
CA THR A 85 -18.32 -3.36 5.47
C THR A 85 -19.33 -4.30 6.11
N PRO A 86 -20.24 -4.90 5.33
CA PRO A 86 -21.09 -5.96 5.84
C PRO A 86 -20.26 -7.21 6.12
N LYS A 87 -20.48 -7.82 7.26
CA LYS A 87 -19.83 -9.04 7.70
C LYS A 87 -20.85 -10.03 8.21
N LEU A 88 -20.72 -11.27 7.77
CA LEU A 88 -21.54 -12.39 8.20
C LEU A 88 -20.65 -13.44 8.86
N GLU A 89 -20.95 -13.81 10.10
CA GLU A 89 -20.29 -14.88 10.82
C GLU A 89 -21.30 -15.97 11.18
N TYR A 90 -20.95 -17.22 10.91
CA TYR A 90 -21.74 -18.37 11.27
C TYR A 90 -20.94 -19.32 12.17
N TRP A 91 -21.46 -19.59 13.34
CA TRP A 91 -20.87 -20.46 14.34
C TRP A 91 -21.67 -21.75 14.46
N LEU A 92 -21.06 -22.86 14.07
CA LEU A 92 -21.61 -24.20 14.21
C LEU A 92 -20.63 -25.07 15.02
N ARG A 93 -20.88 -25.26 16.31
CA ARG A 93 -20.09 -26.07 17.24
C ARG A 93 -18.55 -26.00 17.04
N ARG A 94 -18.06 -26.62 15.93
CA ARG A 94 -16.62 -26.80 15.63
C ARG A 94 -16.18 -26.07 14.38
N VAL A 95 -17.07 -25.34 13.77
CA VAL A 95 -16.85 -24.62 12.52
C VAL A 95 -17.27 -23.17 12.72
N ASN A 96 -16.44 -22.26 12.28
CA ASN A 96 -16.76 -20.86 12.13
C ASN A 96 -16.49 -20.44 10.68
N ILE A 97 -17.49 -19.85 10.06
CA ILE A 97 -17.39 -19.28 8.71
C ILE A 97 -17.60 -17.78 8.85
N SER A 98 -16.71 -17.00 8.30
CA SER A 98 -16.81 -15.54 8.30
C SER A 98 -16.65 -15.04 6.87
N LEU A 99 -17.65 -14.33 6.38
CA LEU A 99 -17.67 -13.64 5.09
C LEU A 99 -17.65 -12.14 5.35
N ASN A 100 -16.68 -11.45 4.80
CA ASN A 100 -16.53 -10.00 4.90
C ASN A 100 -16.60 -9.41 3.49
N LEU A 101 -17.44 -8.40 3.27
CA LEU A 101 -17.76 -7.84 1.95
C LEU A 101 -17.57 -6.31 1.94
N PRO A 102 -16.35 -5.79 2.17
CA PRO A 102 -16.12 -4.36 2.16
C PRO A 102 -16.34 -3.79 0.76
N VAL A 103 -17.15 -2.76 0.69
CA VAL A 103 -17.40 -1.94 -0.48
C VAL A 103 -17.09 -0.50 -0.15
N SER A 104 -16.49 0.23 -1.07
CA SER A 104 -16.28 1.66 -0.90
C SER A 104 -16.31 2.38 -2.23
N TYR A 105 -16.71 3.65 -2.16
CA TYR A 105 -16.66 4.58 -3.26
C TYR A 105 -15.80 5.77 -2.88
N ALA A 106 -14.82 6.05 -3.70
CA ALA A 106 -13.83 7.08 -3.46
C ALA A 106 -13.82 8.10 -4.59
N HIS A 107 -13.87 9.37 -4.23
CA HIS A 107 -13.70 10.50 -5.12
C HIS A 107 -12.35 11.15 -4.87
N TYR A 108 -11.54 11.27 -5.92
CA TYR A 108 -10.22 11.89 -5.89
C TYR A 108 -10.25 13.16 -6.72
N THR A 109 -9.84 14.26 -6.11
CA THR A 109 -9.65 15.55 -6.78
C THR A 109 -8.17 15.90 -6.75
N PHE A 110 -7.61 16.17 -7.90
CA PHE A 110 -6.22 16.56 -8.08
C PHE A 110 -6.15 17.97 -8.64
N ASP A 111 -5.12 18.74 -8.23
CA ASP A 111 -4.85 20.03 -8.82
C ASP A 111 -4.09 19.88 -10.15
N LYS A 112 -4.65 20.45 -11.22
CA LYS A 112 -4.08 20.76 -12.55
C LYS A 112 -3.46 19.63 -13.40
N ALA A 113 -2.77 18.64 -12.83
CA ALA A 113 -2.00 17.67 -13.63
C ALA A 113 -2.78 16.39 -13.94
N ILE A 114 -3.71 16.01 -13.08
CA ILE A 114 -4.42 14.73 -13.14
C ILE A 114 -5.91 14.96 -13.14
N ALA A 115 -6.62 14.26 -14.01
CA ALA A 115 -8.09 14.33 -14.04
C ALA A 115 -8.68 13.75 -12.74
N ASN A 116 -9.72 14.40 -12.22
CA ASN A 116 -10.50 13.89 -11.10
C ASN A 116 -11.00 12.45 -11.40
N ARG A 117 -11.02 11.62 -10.40
CA ARG A 117 -11.39 10.21 -10.55
C ARG A 117 -12.35 9.74 -9.49
N ASP A 118 -13.27 8.91 -9.95
CA ASP A 118 -14.19 8.13 -9.14
C ASP A 118 -13.82 6.67 -9.21
N GLU A 119 -13.65 6.03 -8.06
CA GLU A 119 -13.26 4.63 -7.98
C GLU A 119 -14.15 3.88 -7.00
N ALA A 120 -14.62 2.72 -7.44
CA ALA A 120 -15.33 1.77 -6.58
C ALA A 120 -14.41 0.60 -6.24
N TYR A 121 -14.34 0.27 -4.94
CA TYR A 121 -13.55 -0.83 -4.45
C TYR A 121 -14.44 -1.89 -3.83
N PHE A 122 -14.15 -3.14 -4.18
CA PHE A 122 -14.77 -4.31 -3.58
C PHE A 122 -13.66 -5.32 -3.26
N SER A 123 -13.51 -5.66 -1.98
CA SER A 123 -12.42 -6.50 -1.49
C SER A 123 -12.93 -7.61 -0.58
N PRO A 124 -13.71 -8.57 -1.13
CA PRO A 124 -14.32 -9.63 -0.35
C PRO A 124 -13.30 -10.58 0.25
N SER A 125 -13.61 -11.09 1.43
CA SER A 125 -12.82 -12.14 2.06
C SER A 125 -13.67 -13.16 2.77
N LEU A 126 -13.24 -14.42 2.69
CA LEU A 126 -13.86 -15.58 3.32
C LEU A 126 -12.86 -16.25 4.25
N SER A 127 -13.29 -16.57 5.45
CA SER A 127 -12.53 -17.35 6.42
C SER A 127 -13.35 -18.56 6.87
N PHE A 128 -12.74 -19.72 6.80
CA PHE A 128 -13.26 -20.97 7.32
C PHE A 128 -12.33 -21.49 8.41
N ASN A 129 -12.82 -21.59 9.63
CA ASN A 129 -12.09 -22.13 10.77
C ASN A 129 -12.75 -23.41 11.24
N TRP A 130 -11.97 -24.46 11.35
CA TRP A 130 -12.42 -25.78 11.76
C TRP A 130 -11.62 -26.28 12.95
N LYS A 131 -12.29 -26.64 14.03
CA LYS A 131 -11.70 -27.14 15.26
C LYS A 131 -12.43 -28.41 15.73
N PRO A 132 -12.16 -29.56 15.12
CA PRO A 132 -12.91 -30.82 15.39
C PRO A 132 -12.72 -31.30 16.84
N ASN A 133 -11.61 -30.99 17.45
CA ASN A 133 -11.30 -31.32 18.83
C ASN A 133 -10.24 -30.35 19.40
N ASN A 134 -9.84 -30.56 20.65
CA ASN A 134 -8.85 -29.70 21.32
C ASN A 134 -7.41 -29.89 20.82
N ARG A 135 -7.16 -30.88 19.95
CA ARG A 135 -5.82 -31.19 19.41
C ARG A 135 -5.62 -30.64 17.99
N PHE A 136 -6.68 -30.61 17.21
CA PHE A 136 -6.62 -30.16 15.80
C PHE A 136 -7.35 -28.84 15.60
N SER A 137 -6.74 -27.96 14.84
CA SER A 137 -7.41 -26.81 14.24
C SER A 137 -6.92 -26.58 12.82
N GLY A 138 -7.82 -26.21 11.94
CA GLY A 138 -7.56 -25.85 10.56
C GLY A 138 -8.20 -24.53 10.22
N THR A 139 -7.53 -23.76 9.38
CA THR A 139 -8.06 -22.49 8.90
C THR A 139 -7.79 -22.36 7.40
N ILE A 140 -8.81 -21.98 6.64
CA ILE A 140 -8.69 -21.61 5.24
C ILE A 140 -9.17 -20.16 5.13
N ARG A 141 -8.39 -19.32 4.45
CA ARG A 141 -8.75 -17.93 4.17
C ARG A 141 -8.53 -17.63 2.71
N GLY A 142 -9.46 -16.92 2.11
CA GLY A 142 -9.34 -16.43 0.77
C GLY A 142 -9.85 -14.99 0.70
N GLY A 143 -9.25 -14.17 -0.15
CA GLY A 143 -9.69 -12.80 -0.34
C GLY A 143 -9.15 -12.18 -1.62
N LEU A 144 -9.91 -11.21 -2.09
CA LEU A 144 -9.54 -10.31 -3.17
C LEU A 144 -9.28 -8.94 -2.57
N GLY A 145 -8.27 -8.25 -3.06
CA GLY A 145 -7.95 -6.88 -2.69
C GLY A 145 -7.82 -6.00 -3.92
N ARG A 146 -8.37 -4.81 -3.85
CA ARG A 146 -8.11 -3.74 -4.80
C ARG A 146 -7.82 -2.48 -4.01
N SER A 147 -6.74 -1.80 -4.34
CA SER A 147 -6.31 -0.59 -3.65
C SER A 147 -5.69 0.42 -4.61
N PRO A 148 -5.89 1.73 -4.35
CA PRO A 148 -5.19 2.76 -5.08
C PRO A 148 -3.69 2.70 -4.77
N MET A 149 -2.89 3.26 -5.66
CA MET A 149 -1.50 3.54 -5.34
C MET A 149 -1.40 4.57 -4.22
N ASP A 150 -0.23 4.64 -3.60
CA ASP A 150 0.07 5.63 -2.58
C ASP A 150 -0.01 7.05 -3.18
N LEU A 151 -0.89 7.88 -2.64
CA LEU A 151 -1.10 9.26 -3.08
C LEU A 151 0.17 10.12 -2.94
N ASN A 152 1.09 9.75 -2.06
CA ASN A 152 2.37 10.43 -1.90
C ASN A 152 3.28 10.32 -3.13
N LYS A 153 3.00 9.37 -4.02
CA LYS A 153 3.76 9.16 -5.26
C LYS A 153 3.23 9.97 -6.43
N ILE A 154 2.11 10.68 -6.22
CA ILE A 154 1.45 11.48 -7.23
C ILE A 154 1.97 12.91 -7.12
N HIS A 155 2.94 13.24 -7.96
CA HIS A 155 3.49 14.59 -8.10
C HIS A 155 4.24 14.71 -9.45
N PRO A 156 4.28 15.91 -10.07
CA PRO A 156 4.83 16.06 -11.42
C PRO A 156 6.36 16.12 -11.48
N GLY A 157 7.04 16.52 -10.43
CA GLY A 157 8.47 16.81 -10.48
C GLY A 157 9.32 15.87 -9.62
N LEU A 158 10.59 16.23 -9.50
CA LEU A 158 11.59 15.48 -8.77
C LEU A 158 11.57 15.83 -7.29
N ILE A 159 11.73 14.81 -6.44
CA ILE A 159 11.97 14.94 -5.01
C ILE A 159 13.28 14.24 -4.68
N MET A 160 14.21 14.96 -4.07
CA MET A 160 15.47 14.40 -3.60
C MET A 160 15.27 13.72 -2.25
N THR A 161 15.61 12.44 -2.16
CA THR A 161 15.52 11.66 -0.92
C THR A 161 16.87 11.49 -0.23
N ASN A 162 17.94 11.59 -0.99
CA ASN A 162 19.31 11.73 -0.50
C ASN A 162 20.17 12.47 -1.54
N TYR A 163 21.41 12.75 -1.22
CA TYR A 163 22.29 13.58 -2.05
C TYR A 163 22.57 13.08 -3.47
N ARG A 164 22.20 11.82 -3.81
CA ARG A 164 22.37 11.22 -5.15
C ARG A 164 21.14 10.50 -5.67
N THR A 165 20.03 10.58 -4.96
CA THR A 165 18.82 9.85 -5.32
C THR A 165 17.64 10.79 -5.42
N LEU A 166 17.05 10.83 -6.61
CA LEU A 166 15.86 11.59 -6.90
C LEU A 166 14.71 10.64 -7.28
N TYR A 167 13.50 11.01 -6.89
CA TYR A 167 12.29 10.31 -7.28
C TYR A 167 11.42 11.25 -8.10
N ALA A 168 11.14 10.83 -9.33
CA ALA A 168 10.07 11.42 -10.13
C ALA A 168 8.77 10.77 -9.70
N GLY A 169 7.79 11.58 -9.38
CA GLY A 169 6.44 11.10 -9.15
C GLY A 169 5.79 10.61 -10.44
N THR A 170 4.50 10.37 -10.37
CA THR A 170 3.68 10.05 -11.53
C THR A 170 2.47 10.97 -11.59
N GLU A 171 2.09 11.35 -12.80
CA GLU A 171 0.84 12.04 -13.07
C GLU A 171 -0.30 11.07 -13.39
N GLN A 172 -0.05 9.77 -13.27
CA GLN A 172 -1.04 8.74 -13.51
C GLN A 172 -1.51 8.11 -12.20
N PHE A 173 -2.79 7.85 -12.12
CA PHE A 173 -3.41 7.18 -10.99
C PHE A 173 -3.59 5.70 -11.29
N TYR A 174 -2.99 4.84 -10.48
CA TYR A 174 -3.03 3.40 -10.66
C TYR A 174 -3.80 2.71 -9.53
N ASN A 175 -4.48 1.62 -9.89
CA ASN A 175 -5.06 0.68 -8.95
C ASN A 175 -4.33 -0.66 -9.04
N SER A 176 -3.93 -1.18 -7.90
CA SER A 176 -3.40 -2.53 -7.77
C SER A 176 -4.51 -3.51 -7.41
N SER A 177 -4.36 -4.75 -7.84
CA SER A 177 -5.23 -5.84 -7.41
C SER A 177 -4.41 -7.00 -6.85
N SER A 178 -4.98 -7.69 -5.87
CA SER A 178 -4.34 -8.85 -5.27
C SER A 178 -5.37 -9.93 -4.94
N GLN A 179 -4.90 -11.17 -4.99
CA GLN A 179 -5.65 -12.33 -4.55
C GLN A 179 -4.76 -13.13 -3.60
N ARG A 180 -5.34 -13.59 -2.52
CA ARG A 180 -4.62 -14.42 -1.56
C ARG A 180 -5.48 -15.54 -1.07
N VAL A 181 -4.91 -16.75 -1.08
CA VAL A 181 -5.50 -17.93 -0.45
C VAL A 181 -4.46 -18.53 0.49
N SER A 182 -4.88 -18.88 1.69
CA SER A 182 -4.03 -19.55 2.66
C SER A 182 -4.78 -20.67 3.35
N ALA A 183 -4.08 -21.75 3.61
CA ALA A 183 -4.55 -22.87 4.43
C ALA A 183 -3.53 -23.14 5.51
N SER A 184 -3.98 -23.35 6.74
CA SER A 184 -3.11 -23.74 7.84
C SER A 184 -3.78 -24.84 8.66
N VAL A 185 -2.94 -25.71 9.20
CA VAL A 185 -3.33 -26.80 10.09
C VAL A 185 -2.41 -26.78 11.30
N SER A 186 -2.98 -26.91 12.48
CA SER A 186 -2.23 -27.03 13.73
C SER A 186 -2.66 -28.27 14.47
N TYR A 187 -1.66 -29.01 14.97
CA TYR A 187 -1.83 -30.14 15.87
C TYR A 187 -1.09 -29.87 17.17
N LYS A 188 -1.77 -30.07 18.30
CA LYS A 188 -1.14 -30.01 19.63
C LYS A 188 -1.56 -31.18 20.49
N HIS A 189 -0.59 -31.86 21.08
CA HIS A 189 -0.81 -32.88 22.07
C HIS A 189 -0.06 -32.57 23.36
N THR A 190 -0.75 -31.78 24.24
CA THR A 190 -0.15 -31.23 25.46
C THR A 190 0.42 -32.27 26.40
N ARG A 191 -0.22 -33.48 26.51
CA ARG A 191 0.23 -34.54 27.40
C ARG A 191 1.61 -35.14 26.99
N HIS A 192 1.92 -35.13 25.70
CA HIS A 192 3.19 -35.62 25.16
C HIS A 192 4.12 -34.51 24.68
N GLY A 193 3.75 -33.22 24.88
CA GLY A 193 4.56 -32.08 24.43
C GLY A 193 4.73 -31.95 22.93
N ILE A 194 3.83 -32.54 22.12
CA ILE A 194 3.94 -32.56 20.67
C ILE A 194 3.15 -31.37 20.09
N PHE A 195 3.83 -30.55 19.27
CA PHE A 195 3.24 -29.43 18.54
C PHE A 195 3.70 -29.49 17.09
N ALA A 196 2.76 -29.43 16.15
CA ALA A 196 3.04 -29.38 14.72
C ALA A 196 2.14 -28.36 14.06
N ASN A 197 2.71 -27.55 13.17
CA ASN A 197 1.98 -26.56 12.39
C ASN A 197 2.40 -26.70 10.93
N GLY A 198 1.43 -26.59 10.03
CA GLY A 198 1.68 -26.49 8.61
C GLY A 198 0.88 -25.35 8.01
N MET A 199 1.45 -24.62 7.07
CA MET A 199 0.78 -23.53 6.37
C MET A 199 1.18 -23.49 4.90
N VAL A 200 0.20 -23.23 4.04
CA VAL A 200 0.41 -22.95 2.63
C VAL A 200 -0.26 -21.61 2.30
N ILE A 201 0.46 -20.75 1.61
CA ILE A 201 -0.02 -19.47 1.13
C ILE A 201 0.23 -19.39 -0.37
N HIS A 202 -0.82 -19.07 -1.12
CA HIS A 202 -0.73 -18.66 -2.51
C HIS A 202 -1.20 -17.22 -2.62
N SER A 203 -0.39 -16.35 -3.22
CA SER A 203 -0.77 -14.98 -3.52
C SER A 203 -0.44 -14.64 -4.97
N TRP A 204 -1.32 -13.87 -5.55
CA TRP A 204 -1.14 -13.25 -6.85
C TRP A 204 -1.45 -11.77 -6.73
N SER A 205 -0.59 -10.93 -7.27
CA SER A 205 -0.77 -9.48 -7.31
C SER A 205 -0.47 -8.94 -8.69
N HIS A 206 -1.26 -7.98 -9.10
CA HIS A 206 -1.12 -7.25 -10.33
C HIS A 206 -0.88 -5.76 -10.01
N LEU A 207 0.27 -5.25 -10.43
CA LEU A 207 0.61 -3.84 -10.38
C LEU A 207 0.72 -3.32 -11.84
N PRO A 208 -0.07 -2.31 -12.23
CA PRO A 208 -0.02 -1.77 -13.59
C PRO A 208 1.16 -0.83 -13.83
N TYR A 209 2.10 -0.75 -12.91
CA TYR A 209 3.29 0.07 -13.01
C TYR A 209 4.53 -0.64 -12.44
N THR A 210 5.69 -0.20 -12.87
CA THR A 210 6.98 -0.60 -12.29
C THR A 210 7.82 0.63 -12.01
N MET A 211 8.82 0.47 -11.15
CA MET A 211 9.80 1.51 -10.89
C MET A 211 11.00 1.29 -11.82
N SER A 212 11.33 2.30 -12.60
CA SER A 212 12.50 2.36 -13.47
C SER A 212 13.57 3.20 -12.82
N GLN A 213 14.82 2.82 -12.96
CA GLN A 213 15.98 3.58 -12.52
C GLN A 213 16.80 4.00 -13.72
N GLN A 214 17.13 5.28 -13.79
CA GLN A 214 18.06 5.83 -14.78
C GLN A 214 19.20 6.54 -14.07
N LEU A 215 20.39 6.39 -14.61
CA LEU A 215 21.60 7.03 -14.05
C LEU A 215 21.96 8.24 -14.91
N TYR A 216 22.15 9.39 -14.29
CA TYR A 216 22.60 10.63 -14.90
C TYR A 216 23.86 11.10 -14.16
N GLY A 217 25.01 10.79 -14.72
CA GLY A 217 26.28 10.99 -14.03
C GLY A 217 26.29 10.29 -12.68
N ASP A 218 26.44 11.04 -11.60
CA ASP A 218 26.47 10.53 -10.22
C ASP A 218 25.08 10.38 -9.57
N TYR A 219 24.01 10.69 -10.30
CA TYR A 219 22.64 10.70 -9.77
C TYR A 219 21.82 9.52 -10.28
N ALA A 220 21.05 8.92 -9.38
CA ALA A 220 20.04 7.92 -9.69
C ALA A 220 18.65 8.56 -9.65
N VAL A 221 17.96 8.54 -10.77
CA VAL A 221 16.58 9.00 -10.89
C VAL A 221 15.65 7.79 -10.99
N TYR A 222 14.75 7.67 -10.02
CA TYR A 222 13.70 6.66 -10.03
C TYR A 222 12.41 7.28 -10.55
N SER A 223 11.75 6.61 -11.47
CA SER A 223 10.49 7.05 -12.06
C SER A 223 9.51 5.88 -12.16
N TYR A 224 8.22 6.19 -12.24
CA TYR A 224 7.18 5.20 -12.47
C TYR A 224 6.92 5.08 -13.96
N ALA A 225 6.94 3.85 -14.47
CA ALA A 225 6.62 3.53 -15.85
C ALA A 225 5.43 2.57 -15.90
N ASP A 226 4.60 2.74 -16.92
CA ASP A 226 3.52 1.81 -17.23
C ASP A 226 4.09 0.45 -17.57
N ALA A 227 3.77 -0.54 -16.76
CA ALA A 227 4.18 -1.92 -17.00
C ALA A 227 3.22 -2.88 -16.33
N LYS A 228 2.94 -3.98 -16.98
CA LYS A 228 2.23 -5.10 -16.34
C LYS A 228 3.22 -5.86 -15.49
N ASN A 229 3.11 -5.68 -14.18
CA ASN A 229 3.93 -6.38 -13.20
C ASN A 229 3.06 -7.36 -12.41
N ASP A 230 3.07 -8.61 -12.84
CA ASP A 230 2.35 -9.70 -12.20
C ASP A 230 3.30 -10.49 -11.31
N SER A 231 2.98 -10.58 -10.04
CA SER A 231 3.73 -11.37 -9.07
C SER A 231 2.90 -12.53 -8.58
N LYS A 232 3.47 -13.73 -8.61
CA LYS A 232 2.88 -14.96 -8.04
C LYS A 232 3.84 -15.53 -7.01
N MET A 233 3.32 -15.79 -5.83
CA MET A 233 4.09 -16.39 -4.74
C MET A 233 3.36 -17.61 -4.20
N LEU A 234 4.08 -18.71 -4.04
CA LEU A 234 3.65 -19.89 -3.30
C LEU A 234 4.64 -20.13 -2.18
N MET A 235 4.16 -20.21 -0.95
CA MET A 235 4.98 -20.49 0.23
C MET A 235 4.35 -21.63 1.02
N ALA A 236 5.16 -22.58 1.45
CA ALA A 236 4.79 -23.68 2.33
C ALA A 236 5.77 -23.75 3.50
N MET A 237 5.23 -23.95 4.70
CA MET A 237 5.99 -24.07 5.96
C MET A 237 5.46 -25.21 6.77
#